data_1d6e53895a674797932d1c5499ffeda8
#
_entry.id   1d6e53895a674797932d1c5499ffeda8
#
_cell.length_a   1.000
_cell.length_b   1.000
_cell.length_c   1.000
_cell.angle_alpha   90.00
_cell.angle_beta   90.00
_cell.angle_gamma   90.00
#
_symmetry.space_group_name_H-M   'P 1'
#
loop_
_entity.id
_entity.type
_entity.pdbx_description
1 polymer ?
#
loop_
_entity_poly.entity_id
_entity_poly.type
_entity_poly.pdbx_seq_one_letter_code
_entity_poly.pdbx_strand_id
1 'polypeptide(L)'
;MARWTPGSDINVTAGPRPLADPDAIRAPRPLAADVPARGSSLWRDGVRRLRRNRLAMAGGVVIVLLCLIAIFADVLAPLPYTKTNFGRLNEAPSRAYPLGTDQLGRDLLSRMIYGARVSMLVGLGAQLIIVVIGVPIGALSGFVGGRTDLALTRFIDVMYAFPRLLFVILVMSMLGAGLTNIFIAIGLTGWVGIARQTRAQVLSIKQKEYVEGARALGSRAGRLLFRHVLPNALTPIVVVVTFGIPEAIFTEAALSFIGVGINPPTPSWGQMVGEGQQYIRSYWHLCVFPSIAIAVTMLAFTFFGDGVRDALDPKMK
;
A
#
# COMPACT_ATOMS: atom_id res chain seq x y z
N MET A 1 49.14 -20.26 46.55
CA MET A 1 49.91 -19.42 47.49
C MET A 1 50.11 -18.05 46.82
N ALA A 2 49.31 -17.08 47.16
CA ALA A 2 49.53 -15.68 46.81
C ALA A 2 49.21 -14.84 48.02
N ARG A 3 50.19 -14.08 48.45
CA ARG A 3 50.25 -13.35 49.73
C ARG A 3 49.29 -12.17 49.74
N TRP A 4 48.53 -12.09 50.82
CA TRP A 4 47.75 -10.89 51.23
C TRP A 4 48.71 -9.87 51.86
N THR A 5 48.68 -8.59 51.41
CA THR A 5 49.35 -7.46 52.02
C THR A 5 48.32 -6.53 52.62
N PRO A 6 48.33 -6.21 53.92
CA PRO A 6 47.47 -5.17 54.52
C PRO A 6 48.20 -3.84 54.48
N GLY A 7 47.49 -2.77 54.19
CA GLY A 7 47.95 -1.43 54.41
C GLY A 7 47.66 -0.41 53.31
N SER A 8 46.54 0.29 53.44
CA SER A 8 46.47 1.70 52.99
C SER A 8 45.39 2.40 53.78
N ASP A 9 45.83 3.41 54.43
CA ASP A 9 45.23 4.29 55.39
C ASP A 9 43.83 4.78 55.03
N ILE A 10 42.90 4.54 55.95
CA ILE A 10 41.57 5.20 55.95
C ILE A 10 41.78 6.62 56.43
N ASN A 11 41.78 7.57 55.52
CA ASN A 11 41.84 9.01 55.84
C ASN A 11 40.46 9.47 56.37
N VAL A 12 40.29 9.42 57.70
CA VAL A 12 39.09 9.86 58.43
C VAL A 12 39.21 11.36 58.71
N THR A 13 39.08 12.19 57.69
CA THR A 13 38.89 13.66 57.87
C THR A 13 37.85 14.20 56.87
N ALA A 14 36.67 13.59 56.87
CA ALA A 14 35.53 14.26 56.28
C ALA A 14 34.72 14.88 57.42
N GLY A 15 34.86 16.17 57.61
CA GLY A 15 34.00 16.95 58.50
C GLY A 15 32.51 16.79 58.14
N PRO A 16 31.57 17.09 59.04
CA PRO A 16 30.15 16.93 58.81
C PRO A 16 29.73 17.72 57.56
N ARG A 17 29.13 17.04 56.59
CA ARG A 17 28.51 17.69 55.41
C ARG A 17 27.52 18.73 55.93
N PRO A 18 27.53 19.97 55.42
CA PRO A 18 26.51 20.93 55.76
C PRO A 18 25.12 20.37 55.43
N LEU A 19 24.21 20.43 56.39
CA LEU A 19 22.82 20.06 56.21
C LEU A 19 22.28 20.82 54.98
N ALA A 20 21.63 20.13 54.08
CA ALA A 20 21.01 20.72 52.91
C ALA A 20 20.10 21.87 53.35
N ASP A 21 20.26 23.03 52.75
CA ASP A 21 19.51 24.23 52.95
C ASP A 21 17.99 23.92 52.98
N PRO A 22 17.28 24.17 54.09
CA PRO A 22 15.84 23.92 54.16
C PRO A 22 15.02 24.75 53.17
N ASP A 23 15.59 25.84 52.62
CA ASP A 23 14.96 26.74 51.67
C ASP A 23 15.14 26.26 50.21
N ALA A 24 15.86 25.15 49.98
CA ALA A 24 15.99 24.53 48.66
C ALA A 24 14.78 23.66 48.25
N ILE A 25 13.66 23.72 48.96
CA ILE A 25 12.37 23.24 48.48
C ILE A 25 11.94 24.20 47.35
N ARG A 26 12.57 24.03 46.19
CA ARG A 26 12.13 24.72 44.97
C ARG A 26 10.63 24.49 44.80
N ALA A 27 9.87 25.60 44.83
CA ALA A 27 8.47 25.61 44.45
C ALA A 27 8.27 24.71 43.23
N PRO A 28 7.24 23.87 43.21
CA PRO A 28 6.98 23.01 42.06
C PRO A 28 6.94 23.89 40.82
N ARG A 29 7.84 23.62 39.85
CA ARG A 29 7.80 24.28 38.56
C ARG A 29 6.37 24.16 38.05
N PRO A 30 5.73 25.27 37.65
CA PRO A 30 4.40 25.22 37.13
C PRO A 30 4.41 24.28 35.91
N LEU A 31 3.59 23.22 35.97
CA LEU A 31 3.33 22.24 34.89
C LEU A 31 2.74 22.89 33.61
N ALA A 32 2.71 24.24 33.57
CA ALA A 32 2.11 25.02 32.49
C ALA A 32 3.01 25.23 31.27
N ALA A 33 4.25 24.72 31.26
CA ALA A 33 5.18 25.03 30.17
C ALA A 33 5.14 24.02 28.98
N ASP A 34 4.45 22.89 29.10
CA ASP A 34 4.37 21.88 28.05
C ASP A 34 2.94 21.63 27.55
N VAL A 35 2.10 22.67 27.52
CA VAL A 35 0.88 22.58 26.68
C VAL A 35 1.35 22.65 25.20
N PRO A 36 1.32 21.56 24.45
CA PRO A 36 1.73 21.61 23.06
C PRO A 36 0.87 22.62 22.33
N ALA A 37 1.53 23.68 21.81
CA ALA A 37 0.88 24.70 21.02
C ALA A 37 -0.03 24.05 19.97
N ARG A 38 -1.30 24.45 19.99
CA ARG A 38 -2.38 24.23 19.02
C ARG A 38 -2.17 23.00 18.11
N GLY A 39 -2.96 21.95 18.35
CA GLY A 39 -2.95 20.73 17.58
C GLY A 39 -3.00 21.00 16.09
N SER A 40 -1.84 20.95 15.43
CA SER A 40 -1.77 20.86 13.98
C SER A 40 -2.45 19.55 13.60
N SER A 41 -3.36 19.61 12.66
CA SER A 41 -4.05 18.42 12.16
C SER A 41 -2.99 17.41 11.66
N LEU A 42 -3.01 16.17 12.15
CA LEU A 42 -2.10 15.09 11.74
C LEU A 42 -1.96 15.02 10.20
N TRP A 43 -3.05 15.25 9.50
CA TRP A 43 -3.10 15.28 8.03
C TRP A 43 -2.31 16.45 7.42
N ARG A 44 -2.40 17.64 8.02
CA ARG A 44 -1.68 18.83 7.53
C ARG A 44 -0.18 18.69 7.71
N ASP A 45 0.25 18.16 8.84
CA ASP A 45 1.66 17.88 9.11
C ASP A 45 2.16 16.72 8.23
N GLY A 46 1.34 15.68 8.04
CA GLY A 46 1.62 14.58 7.10
C GLY A 46 1.86 15.08 5.68
N VAL A 47 0.95 15.90 5.12
CA VAL A 47 1.13 16.49 3.78
C VAL A 47 2.40 17.33 3.69
N ARG A 48 2.72 18.11 4.71
CA ARG A 48 3.96 18.92 4.74
C ARG A 48 5.21 18.03 4.73
N ARG A 49 5.21 16.91 5.46
CA ARG A 49 6.32 15.94 5.49
C ARG A 49 6.44 15.20 4.16
N LEU A 50 5.32 14.72 3.61
CA LEU A 50 5.28 14.06 2.31
C LEU A 50 5.90 14.93 1.22
N ARG A 51 5.58 16.23 1.18
CA ARG A 51 6.16 17.19 0.22
C ARG A 51 7.67 17.39 0.37
N ARG A 52 8.25 17.08 1.53
CA ARG A 52 9.69 17.14 1.76
C ARG A 52 10.44 15.88 1.30
N ASN A 53 9.74 14.76 1.17
CA ASN A 53 10.32 13.51 0.67
C ASN A 53 10.35 13.53 -0.87
N ARG A 54 11.55 13.74 -1.44
CA ARG A 54 11.74 13.88 -2.89
C ARG A 54 11.34 12.62 -3.66
N LEU A 55 11.65 11.42 -3.11
CA LEU A 55 11.30 10.15 -3.77
C LEU A 55 9.80 9.92 -3.78
N ALA A 56 9.13 10.20 -2.67
CA ALA A 56 7.68 10.11 -2.59
C ALA A 56 6.99 11.09 -3.56
N MET A 57 7.51 12.32 -3.67
CA MET A 57 6.99 13.30 -4.63
C MET A 57 7.22 12.87 -6.08
N ALA A 58 8.41 12.33 -6.39
CA ALA A 58 8.68 11.78 -7.72
C ALA A 58 7.73 10.61 -8.04
N GLY A 59 7.56 9.66 -7.11
CA GLY A 59 6.58 8.58 -7.24
C GLY A 59 5.15 9.09 -7.44
N GLY A 60 4.74 10.08 -6.63
CA GLY A 60 3.42 10.73 -6.77
C GLY A 60 3.21 11.40 -8.12
N VAL A 61 4.22 12.09 -8.67
CA VAL A 61 4.15 12.69 -10.01
C VAL A 61 3.99 11.61 -11.08
N VAL A 62 4.77 10.52 -11.01
CA VAL A 62 4.63 9.40 -11.95
C VAL A 62 3.25 8.77 -11.88
N ILE A 63 2.70 8.55 -10.68
CA ILE A 63 1.33 8.00 -10.49
C ILE A 63 0.30 8.95 -11.14
N VAL A 64 0.40 10.26 -10.89
CA VAL A 64 -0.52 11.25 -11.49
C VAL A 64 -0.42 11.23 -13.01
N LEU A 65 0.80 11.18 -13.57
CA LEU A 65 1.00 11.08 -15.02
C LEU A 65 0.40 9.80 -15.59
N LEU A 66 0.58 8.66 -14.93
CA LEU A 66 -0.04 7.39 -15.34
C LEU A 66 -1.56 7.44 -15.28
N CYS A 67 -2.14 8.06 -14.25
CA CYS A 67 -3.58 8.29 -14.16
C CYS A 67 -4.08 9.18 -15.31
N LEU A 68 -3.36 10.25 -15.62
CA LEU A 68 -3.71 11.13 -16.75
C LEU A 68 -3.62 10.39 -18.09
N ILE A 69 -2.56 9.62 -18.32
CA ILE A 69 -2.42 8.77 -19.52
C ILE A 69 -3.59 7.78 -19.59
N ALA A 70 -3.96 7.15 -18.48
CA ALA A 70 -5.08 6.21 -18.42
C ALA A 70 -6.43 6.87 -18.74
N ILE A 71 -6.68 8.05 -18.20
CA ILE A 71 -7.94 8.79 -18.41
C ILE A 71 -8.02 9.29 -19.85
N PHE A 72 -6.96 9.90 -20.36
CA PHE A 72 -6.91 10.51 -21.68
C PHE A 72 -6.41 9.57 -22.79
N ALA A 73 -6.43 8.24 -22.56
CA ALA A 73 -5.90 7.26 -23.51
C ALA A 73 -6.53 7.37 -24.91
N ASP A 74 -7.84 7.68 -25.01
CA ASP A 74 -8.53 7.82 -26.30
C ASP A 74 -8.03 9.04 -27.11
N VAL A 75 -7.47 10.05 -26.45
CA VAL A 75 -6.93 11.25 -27.09
C VAL A 75 -5.43 11.13 -27.33
N LEU A 76 -4.71 10.47 -26.43
CA LEU A 76 -3.25 10.34 -26.48
C LEU A 76 -2.78 9.24 -27.43
N ALA A 77 -3.60 8.20 -27.66
CA ALA A 77 -3.22 7.10 -28.53
C ALA A 77 -3.27 7.54 -30.01
N PRO A 78 -2.16 7.41 -30.78
CA PRO A 78 -2.12 7.81 -32.18
C PRO A 78 -3.08 7.00 -33.05
N LEU A 79 -3.32 5.73 -32.72
CA LEU A 79 -4.16 4.80 -33.46
C LEU A 79 -5.05 4.00 -32.49
N PRO A 80 -6.19 3.49 -32.96
CA PRO A 80 -6.96 2.51 -32.20
C PRO A 80 -6.10 1.27 -31.91
N TYR A 81 -6.05 0.81 -30.64
CA TYR A 81 -5.23 -0.32 -30.20
C TYR A 81 -5.61 -1.65 -30.88
N THR A 82 -6.78 -1.72 -31.52
CA THR A 82 -7.27 -2.87 -32.28
C THR A 82 -6.88 -2.84 -33.76
N LYS A 83 -6.38 -1.70 -34.26
CA LYS A 83 -6.07 -1.53 -35.68
C LYS A 83 -4.85 -2.37 -36.06
N THR A 84 -5.03 -3.39 -36.89
CA THR A 84 -3.99 -4.26 -37.42
C THR A 84 -3.45 -3.75 -38.76
N ASN A 85 -2.17 -4.01 -39.01
CA ASN A 85 -1.52 -3.75 -40.29
C ASN A 85 -0.57 -4.90 -40.63
N PHE A 86 -1.08 -5.89 -41.33
CA PHE A 86 -0.32 -7.10 -41.67
C PHE A 86 0.89 -6.86 -42.62
N GLY A 87 0.99 -5.68 -43.22
CA GLY A 87 2.18 -5.26 -43.95
C GLY A 87 3.36 -4.79 -43.08
N ARG A 88 3.15 -4.65 -41.75
CA ARG A 88 4.15 -4.08 -40.82
C ARG A 88 4.19 -4.87 -39.50
N LEU A 89 4.42 -6.17 -39.61
CA LEU A 89 4.49 -7.08 -38.47
C LEU A 89 5.83 -6.91 -37.75
N ASN A 90 5.82 -6.80 -36.42
CA ASN A 90 7.00 -6.73 -35.56
C ASN A 90 8.02 -5.66 -36.02
N GLU A 91 7.56 -4.55 -36.56
CA GLU A 91 8.44 -3.45 -37.01
C GLU A 91 9.14 -2.83 -35.80
N ALA A 92 10.44 -2.63 -35.92
CA ALA A 92 11.22 -1.95 -34.88
C ALA A 92 10.78 -0.49 -34.70
N PRO A 93 11.08 0.15 -33.54
CA PRO A 93 10.79 1.55 -33.32
C PRO A 93 11.23 2.44 -34.47
N SER A 94 10.30 3.25 -35.00
CA SER A 94 10.48 4.10 -36.17
C SER A 94 9.74 5.43 -35.98
N ARG A 95 9.92 6.40 -36.90
CA ARG A 95 9.18 7.68 -36.85
C ARG A 95 7.67 7.47 -37.02
N ALA A 96 7.25 6.48 -37.78
CA ALA A 96 5.85 6.17 -38.00
C ALA A 96 5.24 5.40 -36.81
N TYR A 97 6.03 4.57 -36.15
CA TYR A 97 5.67 3.78 -34.98
C TYR A 97 6.75 3.96 -33.89
N PRO A 98 6.59 4.95 -32.98
CA PRO A 98 7.65 5.33 -32.03
C PRO A 98 8.15 4.19 -31.14
N LEU A 99 7.28 3.22 -30.78
CA LEU A 99 7.67 2.02 -30.03
C LEU A 99 7.68 0.75 -30.90
N GLY A 100 7.43 0.87 -32.22
CA GLY A 100 7.29 -0.24 -33.13
C GLY A 100 5.88 -0.80 -33.21
N THR A 101 5.75 -1.98 -33.84
CA THR A 101 4.48 -2.71 -34.00
C THR A 101 4.60 -4.11 -33.39
N ASP A 102 3.46 -4.69 -33.04
CA ASP A 102 3.37 -6.06 -32.52
C ASP A 102 3.26 -7.13 -33.62
N GLN A 103 3.06 -8.40 -33.20
CA GLN A 103 2.93 -9.55 -34.10
C GLN A 103 1.70 -9.50 -35.04
N LEU A 104 0.77 -8.58 -34.83
CA LEU A 104 -0.39 -8.33 -35.70
C LEU A 104 -0.27 -6.97 -36.44
N GLY A 105 0.90 -6.30 -36.33
CA GLY A 105 1.13 -4.99 -36.90
C GLY A 105 0.34 -3.87 -36.19
N ARG A 106 -0.09 -4.06 -34.94
CA ARG A 106 -0.74 -3.03 -34.14
C ARG A 106 0.29 -2.09 -33.55
N ASP A 107 -0.05 -0.80 -33.46
CA ASP A 107 0.84 0.21 -32.86
C ASP A 107 1.11 -0.06 -31.38
N LEU A 108 2.38 -0.29 -31.03
CA LEU A 108 2.77 -0.64 -29.68
C LEU A 108 2.59 0.54 -28.72
N LEU A 109 2.81 1.79 -29.17
CA LEU A 109 2.59 2.98 -28.34
C LEU A 109 1.12 3.12 -27.92
N SER A 110 0.19 2.98 -28.87
CA SER A 110 -1.25 2.99 -28.55
C SER A 110 -1.62 1.89 -27.60
N ARG A 111 -1.11 0.68 -27.78
CA ARG A 111 -1.33 -0.46 -26.87
C ARG A 111 -0.75 -0.19 -25.47
N MET A 112 0.42 0.45 -25.36
CA MET A 112 1.02 0.85 -24.09
C MET A 112 0.16 1.86 -23.34
N ILE A 113 -0.40 2.85 -24.05
CA ILE A 113 -1.29 3.89 -23.47
C ILE A 113 -2.59 3.27 -22.96
N TYR A 114 -3.25 2.42 -23.77
CA TYR A 114 -4.45 1.71 -23.33
C TYR A 114 -4.14 0.65 -22.25
N GLY A 115 -2.96 0.03 -22.32
CA GLY A 115 -2.47 -0.86 -21.27
C GLY A 115 -2.31 -0.18 -19.92
N ALA A 116 -1.86 1.09 -19.90
CA ALA A 116 -1.82 1.90 -18.70
C ALA A 116 -3.22 2.04 -18.08
N ARG A 117 -4.25 2.34 -18.90
CA ARG A 117 -5.65 2.43 -18.43
C ARG A 117 -6.10 1.13 -17.77
N VAL A 118 -5.86 0.02 -18.43
CA VAL A 118 -6.30 -1.30 -17.95
C VAL A 118 -5.56 -1.69 -16.67
N SER A 119 -4.24 -1.59 -16.65
CA SER A 119 -3.44 -1.95 -15.46
C SER A 119 -3.74 -1.05 -14.27
N MET A 120 -3.95 0.26 -14.48
CA MET A 120 -4.35 1.18 -13.40
C MET A 120 -5.77 0.90 -12.90
N LEU A 121 -6.72 0.60 -13.79
CA LEU A 121 -8.08 0.21 -13.39
C LEU A 121 -8.06 -1.08 -12.57
N VAL A 122 -7.24 -2.07 -12.94
CA VAL A 122 -7.11 -3.31 -12.14
C VAL A 122 -6.53 -3.00 -10.77
N GLY A 123 -5.42 -2.27 -10.70
CA GLY A 123 -4.78 -1.93 -9.43
C GLY A 123 -5.71 -1.21 -8.46
N LEU A 124 -6.36 -0.15 -8.94
CA LEU A 124 -7.27 0.67 -8.13
C LEU A 124 -8.60 -0.05 -7.84
N GLY A 125 -9.18 -0.70 -8.84
CA GLY A 125 -10.47 -1.38 -8.72
C GLY A 125 -10.42 -2.59 -7.80
N ALA A 126 -9.42 -3.45 -7.96
CA ALA A 126 -9.21 -4.59 -7.07
C ALA A 126 -8.94 -4.12 -5.62
N GLN A 127 -8.10 -3.08 -5.46
CA GLN A 127 -7.80 -2.54 -4.13
C GLN A 127 -9.03 -1.93 -3.45
N LEU A 128 -9.92 -1.29 -4.21
CA LEU A 128 -11.19 -0.81 -3.68
C LEU A 128 -12.04 -1.96 -3.11
N ILE A 129 -12.18 -3.06 -3.86
CA ILE A 129 -12.92 -4.25 -3.40
C ILE A 129 -12.27 -4.83 -2.13
N ILE A 130 -10.94 -4.95 -2.11
CA ILE A 130 -10.15 -5.42 -0.96
C ILE A 130 -10.45 -4.60 0.29
N VAL A 131 -10.48 -3.27 0.17
CA VAL A 131 -10.76 -2.34 1.26
C VAL A 131 -12.22 -2.46 1.72
N VAL A 132 -13.17 -2.47 0.78
CA VAL A 132 -14.62 -2.55 1.07
C VAL A 132 -14.97 -3.84 1.80
N ILE A 133 -14.29 -4.94 1.53
CA ILE A 133 -14.50 -6.22 2.23
C ILE A 133 -13.65 -6.30 3.50
N GLY A 134 -12.35 -6.03 3.40
CA GLY A 134 -11.38 -6.29 4.47
C GLY A 134 -11.53 -5.36 5.67
N VAL A 135 -11.76 -4.06 5.43
CA VAL A 135 -11.89 -3.09 6.54
C VAL A 135 -13.11 -3.37 7.41
N PRO A 136 -14.33 -3.59 6.90
CA PRO A 136 -15.48 -3.91 7.74
C PRO A 136 -15.30 -5.23 8.51
N ILE A 137 -14.81 -6.29 7.87
CA ILE A 137 -14.61 -7.59 8.53
C ILE A 137 -13.58 -7.45 9.66
N GLY A 138 -12.44 -6.80 9.40
CA GLY A 138 -11.41 -6.57 10.41
C GLY A 138 -11.88 -5.67 11.54
N ALA A 139 -12.61 -4.60 11.22
CA ALA A 139 -13.17 -3.69 12.20
C ALA A 139 -14.21 -4.39 13.11
N LEU A 140 -15.10 -5.19 12.53
CA LEU A 140 -16.11 -5.96 13.27
C LEU A 140 -15.44 -6.96 14.22
N SER A 141 -14.47 -7.73 13.70
CA SER A 141 -13.68 -8.70 14.47
C SER A 141 -12.99 -8.04 15.67
N GLY A 142 -12.18 -6.99 15.43
CA GLY A 142 -11.43 -6.31 16.50
C GLY A 142 -12.29 -5.56 17.51
N PHE A 143 -13.41 -4.94 17.05
CA PHE A 143 -14.24 -4.12 17.90
C PHE A 143 -15.20 -4.93 18.79
N VAL A 144 -15.92 -5.89 18.22
CA VAL A 144 -16.89 -6.71 18.95
C VAL A 144 -16.18 -7.67 19.91
N GLY A 145 -15.17 -8.40 19.41
CA GLY A 145 -14.43 -9.36 20.22
C GLY A 145 -15.20 -10.67 20.49
N GLY A 146 -14.74 -11.44 21.47
CA GLY A 146 -15.43 -12.66 21.94
C GLY A 146 -15.62 -13.71 20.85
N ARG A 147 -16.82 -14.32 20.79
CA ARG A 147 -17.16 -15.37 19.81
C ARG A 147 -17.16 -14.87 18.36
N THR A 148 -17.55 -13.62 18.13
CA THR A 148 -17.52 -13.00 16.79
C THR A 148 -16.10 -12.88 16.28
N ASP A 149 -15.20 -12.40 17.12
CA ASP A 149 -13.77 -12.31 16.77
C ASP A 149 -13.19 -13.70 16.49
N LEU A 150 -13.48 -14.68 17.34
CA LEU A 150 -13.02 -16.05 17.14
C LEU A 150 -13.50 -16.64 15.81
N ALA A 151 -14.79 -16.51 15.49
CA ALA A 151 -15.36 -17.03 14.25
C ALA A 151 -14.77 -16.35 13.00
N LEU A 152 -14.69 -15.00 12.99
CA LEU A 152 -14.14 -14.24 11.87
C LEU A 152 -12.64 -14.52 11.71
N THR A 153 -11.89 -14.62 12.80
CA THR A 153 -10.44 -14.94 12.73
C THR A 153 -10.22 -16.33 12.18
N ARG A 154 -11.00 -17.34 12.59
CA ARG A 154 -10.94 -18.69 12.03
C ARG A 154 -11.23 -18.71 10.53
N PHE A 155 -12.25 -17.97 10.10
CA PHE A 155 -12.56 -17.83 8.67
C PHE A 155 -11.40 -17.17 7.90
N ILE A 156 -10.85 -16.08 8.44
CA ILE A 156 -9.66 -15.40 7.89
C ILE A 156 -8.46 -16.37 7.81
N ASP A 157 -8.23 -17.18 8.84
CA ASP A 157 -7.10 -18.12 8.88
C ASP A 157 -7.25 -19.22 7.83
N VAL A 158 -8.47 -19.75 7.62
CA VAL A 158 -8.75 -20.71 6.55
C VAL A 158 -8.47 -20.10 5.18
N MET A 159 -8.93 -18.88 4.93
CA MET A 159 -8.69 -18.18 3.67
C MET A 159 -7.20 -17.89 3.45
N TYR A 160 -6.47 -17.58 4.52
CA TYR A 160 -5.04 -17.30 4.47
C TYR A 160 -4.18 -18.55 4.22
N ALA A 161 -4.68 -19.74 4.55
CA ALA A 161 -3.98 -20.99 4.32
C ALA A 161 -3.80 -21.34 2.83
N PHE A 162 -4.64 -20.77 1.95
CA PHE A 162 -4.52 -20.96 0.52
C PHE A 162 -3.43 -20.03 -0.06
N PRO A 163 -2.50 -20.56 -0.88
CA PRO A 163 -1.58 -19.71 -1.65
C PRO A 163 -2.35 -18.75 -2.54
N ARG A 164 -2.20 -17.44 -2.28
CA ARG A 164 -3.03 -16.39 -2.89
C ARG A 164 -3.12 -16.49 -4.42
N LEU A 165 -1.97 -16.64 -5.10
CA LEU A 165 -1.95 -16.71 -6.56
C LEU A 165 -2.75 -17.90 -7.10
N LEU A 166 -2.60 -19.08 -6.46
CA LEU A 166 -3.35 -20.27 -6.85
C LEU A 166 -4.85 -20.09 -6.62
N PHE A 167 -5.22 -19.39 -5.54
CA PHE A 167 -6.63 -19.11 -5.27
C PHE A 167 -7.23 -18.13 -6.30
N VAL A 168 -6.48 -17.09 -6.69
CA VAL A 168 -6.89 -16.20 -7.79
C VAL A 168 -7.08 -16.98 -9.09
N ILE A 169 -6.13 -17.85 -9.45
CA ILE A 169 -6.23 -18.70 -10.67
C ILE A 169 -7.48 -19.60 -10.61
N LEU A 170 -7.76 -20.21 -9.46
CA LEU A 170 -8.96 -21.02 -9.27
C LEU A 170 -10.23 -20.19 -9.50
N VAL A 171 -10.33 -19.01 -8.92
CA VAL A 171 -11.48 -18.12 -9.09
C VAL A 171 -11.60 -17.68 -10.56
N MET A 172 -10.48 -17.34 -11.22
CA MET A 172 -10.46 -16.98 -12.64
C MET A 172 -10.87 -18.14 -13.53
N SER A 173 -10.51 -19.39 -13.20
CA SER A 173 -10.94 -20.56 -13.96
C SER A 173 -12.46 -20.78 -13.92
N MET A 174 -13.10 -20.35 -12.85
CA MET A 174 -14.57 -20.42 -12.69
C MET A 174 -15.29 -19.24 -13.36
N LEU A 175 -14.73 -18.04 -13.27
CA LEU A 175 -15.35 -16.81 -13.80
C LEU A 175 -15.05 -16.60 -15.30
N GLY A 176 -13.98 -17.21 -15.80
CA GLY A 176 -13.45 -16.96 -17.13
C GLY A 176 -12.55 -15.72 -17.20
N ALA A 177 -11.86 -15.57 -18.33
CA ALA A 177 -10.97 -14.44 -18.57
C ALA A 177 -11.76 -13.14 -18.82
N GLY A 178 -11.23 -12.01 -18.35
CA GLY A 178 -11.85 -10.71 -18.56
C GLY A 178 -11.52 -9.68 -17.47
N LEU A 179 -11.64 -8.41 -17.84
CA LEU A 179 -11.28 -7.30 -16.97
C LEU A 179 -12.10 -7.29 -15.67
N THR A 180 -13.42 -7.47 -15.74
CA THR A 180 -14.29 -7.50 -14.57
C THR A 180 -13.99 -8.69 -13.67
N ASN A 181 -13.77 -9.86 -14.27
CA ASN A 181 -13.50 -11.09 -13.54
C ASN A 181 -12.18 -11.01 -12.75
N ILE A 182 -11.16 -10.36 -13.31
CA ILE A 182 -9.88 -10.19 -12.63
C ILE A 182 -9.98 -9.24 -11.41
N PHE A 183 -10.80 -8.17 -11.47
CA PHE A 183 -11.08 -7.33 -10.30
C PHE A 183 -11.70 -8.15 -9.18
N ILE A 184 -12.72 -8.95 -9.54
CA ILE A 184 -13.45 -9.79 -8.58
C ILE A 184 -12.49 -10.82 -7.99
N ALA A 185 -11.74 -11.53 -8.83
CA ALA A 185 -10.82 -12.57 -8.37
C ALA A 185 -9.74 -12.03 -7.42
N ILE A 186 -9.07 -10.92 -7.78
CA ILE A 186 -8.05 -10.29 -6.93
C ILE A 186 -8.70 -9.71 -5.67
N GLY A 187 -9.87 -9.07 -5.79
CA GLY A 187 -10.59 -8.46 -4.68
C GLY A 187 -11.07 -9.49 -3.66
N LEU A 188 -11.69 -10.58 -4.12
CA LEU A 188 -12.22 -11.66 -3.26
C LEU A 188 -11.12 -12.47 -2.57
N THR A 189 -9.90 -12.47 -3.09
CA THR A 189 -8.79 -13.21 -2.48
C THR A 189 -7.88 -12.33 -1.65
N GLY A 190 -7.80 -11.02 -1.95
CA GLY A 190 -6.84 -10.09 -1.35
C GLY A 190 -7.27 -9.46 -0.03
N TRP A 191 -8.56 -9.49 0.32
CA TRP A 191 -9.12 -8.78 1.49
C TRP A 191 -8.59 -9.28 2.84
N VAL A 192 -8.09 -10.52 2.89
CA VAL A 192 -7.65 -11.22 4.11
C VAL A 192 -6.54 -10.44 4.84
N GLY A 193 -5.54 -9.95 4.10
CA GLY A 193 -4.44 -9.14 4.65
C GLY A 193 -4.91 -7.83 5.28
N ILE A 194 -5.78 -7.11 4.59
CA ILE A 194 -6.39 -5.86 5.09
C ILE A 194 -7.28 -6.14 6.32
N ALA A 195 -8.05 -7.23 6.33
CA ALA A 195 -8.87 -7.58 7.48
C ALA A 195 -8.02 -7.85 8.73
N ARG A 196 -6.93 -8.61 8.62
CA ARG A 196 -6.00 -8.87 9.72
C ARG A 196 -5.35 -7.58 10.24
N GLN A 197 -4.90 -6.72 9.34
CA GLN A 197 -4.29 -5.45 9.70
C GLN A 197 -5.30 -4.51 10.38
N THR A 198 -6.51 -4.40 9.83
CA THR A 198 -7.58 -3.58 10.41
C THR A 198 -7.96 -4.08 11.79
N ARG A 199 -8.12 -5.41 11.97
CA ARG A 199 -8.38 -6.03 13.28
C ARG A 199 -7.30 -5.64 14.29
N ALA A 200 -6.02 -5.78 13.94
CA ALA A 200 -4.91 -5.46 14.83
C ALA A 200 -4.92 -3.98 15.27
N GLN A 201 -5.18 -3.07 14.32
CA GLN A 201 -5.28 -1.64 14.62
C GLN A 201 -6.47 -1.32 15.52
N VAL A 202 -7.63 -1.89 15.24
CA VAL A 202 -8.84 -1.68 16.04
C VAL A 202 -8.65 -2.19 17.47
N LEU A 203 -8.04 -3.36 17.66
CA LEU A 203 -7.70 -3.90 18.98
C LEU A 203 -6.77 -2.97 19.76
N SER A 204 -5.71 -2.47 19.13
CA SER A 204 -4.77 -1.54 19.74
C SER A 204 -5.43 -0.22 20.15
N ILE A 205 -6.25 0.37 19.25
CA ILE A 205 -6.88 1.67 19.50
C ILE A 205 -7.99 1.57 20.53
N LYS A 206 -8.74 0.47 20.54
CA LYS A 206 -9.83 0.23 21.50
C LYS A 206 -9.38 0.30 22.96
N GLN A 207 -8.10 0.04 23.24
CA GLN A 207 -7.48 0.04 24.56
C GLN A 207 -6.86 1.41 24.95
N LYS A 208 -7.03 2.44 24.12
CA LYS A 208 -6.49 3.78 24.42
C LYS A 208 -7.37 4.51 25.43
N GLU A 209 -6.74 5.26 26.34
CA GLU A 209 -7.40 5.98 27.44
C GLU A 209 -8.55 6.87 26.98
N TYR A 210 -8.40 7.58 25.84
CA TYR A 210 -9.46 8.44 25.31
C TYR A 210 -10.68 7.65 24.83
N VAL A 211 -10.53 6.38 24.39
CA VAL A 211 -11.63 5.50 24.01
C VAL A 211 -12.32 4.98 25.26
N GLU A 212 -11.55 4.61 26.29
CA GLU A 212 -12.09 4.17 27.57
C GLU A 212 -12.83 5.31 28.29
N GLY A 213 -12.25 6.52 28.29
CA GLY A 213 -12.91 7.71 28.81
C GLY A 213 -14.25 8.00 28.10
N ALA A 214 -14.27 7.93 26.76
CA ALA A 214 -15.52 8.10 26.00
C ALA A 214 -16.56 7.01 26.32
N ARG A 215 -16.11 5.78 26.61
CA ARG A 215 -16.98 4.67 27.05
C ARG A 215 -17.54 4.93 28.47
N ALA A 216 -16.71 5.39 29.41
CA ALA A 216 -17.11 5.74 30.75
C ALA A 216 -18.16 6.86 30.79
N LEU A 217 -18.07 7.80 29.83
CA LEU A 217 -19.07 8.87 29.62
C LEU A 217 -20.34 8.40 28.89
N GLY A 218 -20.55 7.06 28.74
CA GLY A 218 -21.80 6.49 28.20
C GLY A 218 -21.91 6.51 26.68
N SER A 219 -20.80 6.67 25.91
CA SER A 219 -20.87 6.60 24.45
C SER A 219 -21.30 5.23 23.96
N ARG A 220 -22.29 5.20 23.05
CA ARG A 220 -22.78 3.97 22.43
C ARG A 220 -21.68 3.31 21.57
N ALA A 221 -21.67 1.96 21.49
CA ALA A 221 -20.67 1.17 20.76
C ALA A 221 -20.46 1.63 19.30
N GLY A 222 -21.53 1.90 18.54
CA GLY A 222 -21.42 2.42 17.18
C GLY A 222 -20.71 3.79 17.12
N ARG A 223 -21.02 4.71 18.05
CA ARG A 223 -20.34 6.01 18.11
C ARG A 223 -18.85 5.85 18.45
N LEU A 224 -18.52 4.93 19.36
CA LEU A 224 -17.11 4.61 19.68
C LEU A 224 -16.39 4.08 18.45
N LEU A 225 -16.99 3.13 17.71
CA LEU A 225 -16.38 2.55 16.51
C LEU A 225 -16.15 3.61 15.42
N PHE A 226 -17.22 4.30 14.99
CA PHE A 226 -17.16 5.16 13.80
C PHE A 226 -16.53 6.54 14.06
N ARG A 227 -16.58 7.06 15.30
CA ARG A 227 -16.09 8.40 15.63
C ARG A 227 -14.72 8.41 16.31
N HIS A 228 -14.36 7.34 17.02
CA HIS A 228 -13.12 7.29 17.81
C HIS A 228 -12.14 6.22 17.34
N VAL A 229 -12.60 5.00 17.04
CA VAL A 229 -11.70 3.88 16.73
C VAL A 229 -11.34 3.84 15.24
N LEU A 230 -12.33 3.76 14.37
CA LEU A 230 -12.12 3.57 12.93
C LEU A 230 -11.35 4.72 12.27
N PRO A 231 -11.64 6.02 12.53
CA PRO A 231 -10.86 7.11 11.91
C PRO A 231 -9.38 7.08 12.28
N ASN A 232 -9.05 6.67 13.51
CA ASN A 232 -7.66 6.53 13.95
C ASN A 232 -7.01 5.24 13.43
N ALA A 233 -7.78 4.18 13.18
CA ALA A 233 -7.30 2.95 12.56
C ALA A 233 -7.03 3.13 11.07
N LEU A 234 -7.72 4.05 10.38
CA LEU A 234 -7.54 4.29 8.94
C LEU A 234 -6.15 4.79 8.59
N THR A 235 -5.49 5.54 9.47
CA THR A 235 -4.14 6.08 9.20
C THR A 235 -3.14 4.99 8.79
N PRO A 236 -2.88 3.93 9.58
CA PRO A 236 -2.01 2.85 9.14
C PRO A 236 -2.62 1.98 8.03
N ILE A 237 -3.96 1.93 7.90
CA ILE A 237 -4.62 1.19 6.82
C ILE A 237 -4.36 1.86 5.47
N VAL A 238 -4.37 3.19 5.37
CA VAL A 238 -4.05 3.93 4.14
C VAL A 238 -2.67 3.56 3.62
N VAL A 239 -1.68 3.41 4.51
CA VAL A 239 -0.34 2.96 4.11
C VAL A 239 -0.40 1.57 3.47
N VAL A 240 -1.07 0.60 4.10
CA VAL A 240 -1.20 -0.77 3.56
C VAL A 240 -1.94 -0.78 2.22
N VAL A 241 -2.98 0.05 2.07
CA VAL A 241 -3.73 0.22 0.82
C VAL A 241 -2.83 0.72 -0.30
N THR A 242 -1.95 1.68 -0.01
CA THR A 242 -1.02 2.23 -1.02
C THR A 242 -0.09 1.14 -1.57
N PHE A 243 0.42 0.23 -0.73
CA PHE A 243 1.23 -0.91 -1.16
C PHE A 243 0.41 -2.01 -1.85
N GLY A 244 -0.88 -2.13 -1.56
CA GLY A 244 -1.76 -3.10 -2.18
C GLY A 244 -2.05 -2.84 -3.66
N ILE A 245 -1.97 -1.58 -4.12
CA ILE A 245 -2.19 -1.23 -5.53
C ILE A 245 -1.13 -1.85 -6.44
N PRO A 246 0.20 -1.65 -6.24
CA PRO A 246 1.21 -2.29 -7.06
C PRO A 246 1.18 -3.82 -6.96
N GLU A 247 0.81 -4.38 -5.81
CA GLU A 247 0.63 -5.82 -5.66
C GLU A 247 -0.52 -6.36 -6.53
N ALA A 248 -1.63 -5.62 -6.64
CA ALA A 248 -2.74 -5.99 -7.52
C ALA A 248 -2.35 -5.89 -9.01
N ILE A 249 -1.62 -4.84 -9.40
CA ILE A 249 -1.09 -4.67 -10.76
C ILE A 249 -0.13 -5.82 -11.10
N PHE A 250 0.77 -6.18 -10.19
CA PHE A 250 1.69 -7.30 -10.39
C PHE A 250 0.94 -8.64 -10.50
N THR A 251 -0.08 -8.85 -9.68
CA THR A 251 -0.90 -10.06 -9.73
C THR A 251 -1.65 -10.17 -11.07
N GLU A 252 -2.21 -9.07 -11.55
CA GLU A 252 -2.82 -9.00 -12.90
C GLU A 252 -1.79 -9.34 -13.98
N ALA A 253 -0.62 -8.70 -13.92
CA ALA A 253 0.43 -8.91 -14.91
C ALA A 253 0.90 -10.38 -14.94
N ALA A 254 1.06 -11.01 -13.77
CA ALA A 254 1.41 -12.41 -13.66
C ALA A 254 0.32 -13.34 -14.25
N LEU A 255 -0.96 -13.08 -13.96
CA LEU A 255 -2.08 -13.85 -14.51
C LEU A 255 -2.19 -13.68 -16.01
N SER A 256 -2.07 -12.48 -16.52
CA SER A 256 -2.11 -12.16 -17.94
C SER A 256 -0.91 -12.76 -18.69
N PHE A 257 0.27 -12.76 -18.06
CA PHE A 257 1.49 -13.38 -18.59
C PHE A 257 1.31 -14.91 -18.81
N ILE A 258 0.66 -15.61 -17.87
CA ILE A 258 0.36 -17.05 -18.00
C ILE A 258 -0.91 -17.34 -18.83
N GLY A 259 -1.57 -16.31 -19.37
CA GLY A 259 -2.72 -16.47 -20.25
C GLY A 259 -4.08 -16.68 -19.55
N VAL A 260 -4.14 -16.49 -18.22
CA VAL A 260 -5.38 -16.65 -17.43
C VAL A 260 -6.05 -15.30 -17.13
N GLY A 261 -5.39 -14.19 -17.49
CA GLY A 261 -5.80 -12.83 -17.16
C GLY A 261 -6.73 -12.20 -18.21
N ILE A 262 -6.30 -11.05 -18.75
CA ILE A 262 -7.05 -10.27 -19.73
C ILE A 262 -6.76 -10.81 -21.13
N ASN A 263 -7.82 -11.05 -21.89
CA ASN A 263 -7.71 -11.56 -23.26
C ASN A 263 -7.68 -10.45 -24.31
N PRO A 264 -7.01 -10.68 -25.47
CA PRO A 264 -7.15 -9.85 -26.64
C PRO A 264 -8.63 -9.61 -26.99
N PRO A 265 -8.98 -8.44 -27.58
CA PRO A 265 -8.08 -7.40 -28.09
C PRO A 265 -7.61 -6.39 -27.01
N THR A 266 -8.20 -6.39 -25.81
CA THR A 266 -7.91 -5.41 -24.75
C THR A 266 -6.47 -5.55 -24.25
N PRO A 267 -5.60 -4.53 -24.41
CA PRO A 267 -4.23 -4.63 -23.97
C PRO A 267 -4.11 -4.41 -22.46
N SER A 268 -3.30 -5.22 -21.77
CA SER A 268 -2.68 -4.88 -20.50
C SER A 268 -1.17 -5.03 -20.61
N TRP A 269 -0.41 -4.39 -19.76
CA TRP A 269 1.04 -4.52 -19.81
C TRP A 269 1.48 -5.98 -19.56
N GLY A 270 0.82 -6.68 -18.63
CA GLY A 270 1.13 -8.09 -18.36
C GLY A 270 0.86 -9.00 -19.57
N GLN A 271 -0.26 -8.81 -20.26
CA GLN A 271 -0.58 -9.53 -21.49
C GLN A 271 0.46 -9.23 -22.59
N MET A 272 0.87 -7.95 -22.75
CA MET A 272 1.86 -7.56 -23.75
C MET A 272 3.22 -8.21 -23.47
N VAL A 273 3.63 -8.34 -22.19
CA VAL A 273 4.83 -9.09 -21.80
C VAL A 273 4.68 -10.57 -22.18
N GLY A 274 3.53 -11.18 -21.87
CA GLY A 274 3.23 -12.57 -22.20
C GLY A 274 3.26 -12.86 -23.70
N GLU A 275 2.68 -11.96 -24.52
CA GLU A 275 2.74 -12.05 -25.98
C GLU A 275 4.16 -11.82 -26.52
N GLY A 276 4.89 -10.84 -25.96
CA GLY A 276 6.21 -10.42 -26.41
C GLY A 276 7.34 -11.40 -26.05
N GLN A 277 7.20 -12.19 -24.95
CA GLN A 277 8.28 -13.06 -24.46
C GLN A 277 8.76 -14.08 -25.50
N GLN A 278 7.85 -14.60 -26.33
CA GLN A 278 8.16 -15.57 -27.37
C GLN A 278 9.09 -14.98 -28.47
N TYR A 279 9.06 -13.67 -28.61
CA TYR A 279 9.79 -12.91 -29.64
C TYR A 279 10.99 -12.13 -29.09
N ILE A 280 11.34 -12.29 -27.81
CA ILE A 280 12.31 -11.42 -27.11
C ILE A 280 13.70 -11.40 -27.78
N ARG A 281 14.10 -12.52 -28.40
CA ARG A 281 15.40 -12.64 -29.09
C ARG A 281 15.46 -11.84 -30.39
N SER A 282 14.33 -11.70 -31.09
CA SER A 282 14.25 -11.03 -32.39
C SER A 282 13.65 -9.64 -32.30
N TYR A 283 12.67 -9.44 -31.40
CA TYR A 283 11.87 -8.23 -31.28
C TYR A 283 11.76 -7.81 -29.81
N TRP A 284 12.88 -7.49 -29.19
CA TRP A 284 13.02 -7.17 -27.78
C TRP A 284 12.04 -6.09 -27.27
N HIS A 285 11.69 -5.11 -28.12
CA HIS A 285 10.83 -3.98 -27.80
C HIS A 285 9.44 -4.40 -27.37
N LEU A 286 8.91 -5.54 -27.87
CA LEU A 286 7.59 -6.07 -27.53
C LEU A 286 7.46 -6.46 -26.06
N CYS A 287 8.55 -6.88 -25.44
CA CYS A 287 8.58 -7.32 -24.06
C CYS A 287 9.15 -6.23 -23.13
N VAL A 288 10.20 -5.51 -23.55
CA VAL A 288 10.95 -4.58 -22.70
C VAL A 288 10.11 -3.35 -22.33
N PHE A 289 9.40 -2.73 -23.28
CA PHE A 289 8.63 -1.53 -22.99
C PHE A 289 7.50 -1.79 -21.95
N PRO A 290 6.65 -2.82 -22.09
CA PRO A 290 5.63 -3.07 -21.07
C PRO A 290 6.24 -3.53 -19.74
N SER A 291 7.36 -4.26 -19.73
CA SER A 291 8.06 -4.62 -18.49
C SER A 291 8.58 -3.39 -17.74
N ILE A 292 9.16 -2.42 -18.45
CA ILE A 292 9.60 -1.14 -17.87
C ILE A 292 8.41 -0.38 -17.30
N ALA A 293 7.27 -0.34 -18.01
CA ALA A 293 6.07 0.35 -17.52
C ALA A 293 5.55 -0.26 -16.21
N ILE A 294 5.52 -1.60 -16.10
CA ILE A 294 5.17 -2.30 -14.85
C ILE A 294 6.16 -1.93 -13.74
N ALA A 295 7.47 -2.03 -14.01
CA ALA A 295 8.52 -1.76 -13.03
C ALA A 295 8.48 -0.31 -12.53
N VAL A 296 8.35 0.68 -13.43
CA VAL A 296 8.24 2.10 -13.08
C VAL A 296 6.99 2.36 -12.24
N THR A 297 5.88 1.75 -12.60
CA THR A 297 4.63 1.88 -11.84
C THR A 297 4.76 1.31 -10.44
N MET A 298 5.32 0.11 -10.31
CA MET A 298 5.56 -0.52 -8.99
C MET A 298 6.48 0.33 -8.12
N LEU A 299 7.60 0.82 -8.67
CA LEU A 299 8.53 1.70 -7.96
C LEU A 299 7.87 3.02 -7.53
N ALA A 300 7.06 3.62 -8.41
CA ALA A 300 6.35 4.86 -8.12
C ALA A 300 5.39 4.70 -6.94
N PHE A 301 4.59 3.64 -6.93
CA PHE A 301 3.68 3.34 -5.80
C PHE A 301 4.44 2.97 -4.53
N THR A 302 5.56 2.26 -4.62
CA THR A 302 6.39 1.91 -3.46
C THR A 302 6.99 3.16 -2.82
N PHE A 303 7.64 4.04 -3.61
CA PHE A 303 8.22 5.29 -3.09
C PHE A 303 7.15 6.24 -2.54
N PHE A 304 6.00 6.31 -3.19
CA PHE A 304 4.88 7.11 -2.68
C PHE A 304 4.33 6.51 -1.38
N GLY A 305 4.16 5.20 -1.31
CA GLY A 305 3.69 4.47 -0.13
C GLY A 305 4.62 4.62 1.07
N ASP A 306 5.94 4.52 0.86
CA ASP A 306 6.94 4.78 1.90
C ASP A 306 6.85 6.23 2.40
N GLY A 307 6.72 7.19 1.49
CA GLY A 307 6.53 8.58 1.87
C GLY A 307 5.24 8.85 2.64
N VAL A 308 4.14 8.20 2.28
CA VAL A 308 2.87 8.26 3.05
C VAL A 308 3.04 7.63 4.43
N ARG A 309 3.75 6.51 4.54
CA ARG A 309 4.09 5.87 5.82
C ARG A 309 4.87 6.81 6.72
N ASP A 310 5.98 7.37 6.22
CA ASP A 310 6.84 8.29 6.96
C ASP A 310 6.10 9.57 7.38
N ALA A 311 5.23 10.07 6.50
CA ALA A 311 4.42 11.26 6.75
C ALA A 311 3.39 11.06 7.87
N LEU A 312 2.84 9.84 7.99
CA LEU A 312 1.81 9.49 8.95
C LEU A 312 2.36 8.88 10.25
N ASP A 313 3.67 8.58 10.33
CA ASP A 313 4.29 8.06 11.55
C ASP A 313 4.45 9.17 12.61
N PRO A 314 3.78 9.06 13.79
CA PRO A 314 3.86 10.06 14.84
C PRO A 314 5.20 10.03 15.59
N LYS A 315 6.01 8.98 15.45
CA LYS A 315 7.29 8.81 16.16
C LYS A 315 8.45 9.56 15.53
N MET A 316 8.31 10.04 14.31
CA MET A 316 9.32 10.81 13.59
C MET A 316 9.17 12.31 13.90
N LYS A 317 9.16 12.69 15.18
CA LYS A 317 9.22 14.09 15.64
C LYS A 317 10.65 14.51 15.93
#